data_82207352b9308f5de9a2cf32981907e1
#
_entry.id   82207352b9308f5de9a2cf32981907e1
#
_cell.length_a   1.000
_cell.length_b   1.000
_cell.length_c   1.000
_cell.angle_alpha   90.00
_cell.angle_beta   90.00
_cell.angle_gamma   90.00
#
_symmetry.space_group_name_H-M   'P 1'
#
loop_
_entity.id
_entity.type
_entity.pdbx_description
1 polymer ?
#
loop_
_entity_poly.entity_id
_entity_poly.type
_entity_poly.pdbx_seq_one_letter_code
_entity_poly.pdbx_strand_id
1 'polypeptide(L)'
;MTNRYLLILAVMLAGAAFLAGCGEQKSTPALGGAVLVSVNGDKLTVPDLDSLSPEGFEITRDNLPKILDKWVSNTLMYQEAVHRGVDKEPQVQAHLKRLEHDYLVNELLDRLTSSIKVGPDQLMQYFNQHKDEFSYEVKITRIVIGDSLMAAQALAELKGGGDFTKVAKAWSQDLTLEAGQESRYFARNVGDPRMGGDPTVAEAIFALSPGQISDVVPSQEGYQIIRLVDKKKVKADATFPEVRDEIDAILSYRRSQAVVDSVLTALREKAKIELKPDAYFEK
;
A
#
# COMPACT_ATOMS: atom_id res chain seq x y z
N MET A 1 -50.74 -29.05 69.83
CA MET A 1 -49.75 -29.93 70.46
C MET A 1 -48.45 -29.65 69.73
N THR A 2 -47.60 -28.73 70.23
CA THR A 2 -46.27 -28.97 70.81
C THR A 2 -45.30 -29.56 69.85
N ASN A 3 -44.22 -28.85 69.41
CA ASN A 3 -43.00 -28.50 70.11
C ASN A 3 -42.16 -27.67 69.16
N ARG A 4 -41.73 -26.50 69.38
CA ARG A 4 -40.69 -25.89 70.29
C ARG A 4 -39.26 -26.38 70.05
N TYR A 5 -38.50 -25.39 69.55
CA TYR A 5 -37.04 -25.07 69.76
C TYR A 5 -35.98 -25.99 69.19
N LEU A 6 -35.15 -25.44 68.32
CA LEU A 6 -33.78 -25.13 68.74
C LEU A 6 -33.11 -24.10 67.75
N LEU A 7 -32.79 -22.97 68.36
CA LEU A 7 -31.82 -21.99 67.77
C LEU A 7 -30.43 -22.61 67.80
N ILE A 8 -29.75 -22.65 66.63
CA ILE A 8 -28.31 -22.74 66.60
C ILE A 8 -27.84 -21.60 65.79
N LEU A 9 -27.20 -20.68 66.49
CA LEU A 9 -26.46 -19.54 65.99
C LEU A 9 -25.21 -20.09 65.27
N ALA A 10 -25.13 -20.00 63.94
CA ALA A 10 -23.90 -20.17 63.17
C ALA A 10 -23.48 -18.80 62.61
N VAL A 11 -22.52 -18.19 63.26
CA VAL A 11 -21.78 -17.03 62.78
C VAL A 11 -21.00 -17.48 61.55
N MET A 12 -21.51 -17.16 60.38
CA MET A 12 -20.71 -17.30 59.15
C MET A 12 -19.84 -16.05 58.98
N LEU A 13 -18.53 -16.23 59.17
CA LEU A 13 -17.53 -15.31 58.67
C LEU A 13 -17.70 -15.17 57.16
N ALA A 14 -18.17 -14.01 56.73
CA ALA A 14 -18.09 -13.60 55.31
C ALA A 14 -16.64 -13.32 55.00
N GLY A 15 -15.93 -14.34 54.54
CA GLY A 15 -14.66 -14.19 53.87
C GLY A 15 -14.92 -13.50 52.51
N ALA A 16 -14.63 -12.19 52.44
CA ALA A 16 -14.58 -11.49 51.18
C ALA A 16 -13.40 -12.07 50.37
N ALA A 17 -13.70 -13.04 49.52
CA ALA A 17 -12.78 -13.43 48.46
C ALA A 17 -12.73 -12.27 47.45
N PHE A 18 -11.73 -11.40 47.60
CA PHE A 18 -11.27 -10.57 46.54
C PHE A 18 -10.79 -11.50 45.41
N LEU A 19 -11.68 -11.81 44.49
CA LEU A 19 -11.27 -12.29 43.19
C LEU A 19 -10.53 -11.11 42.51
N ALA A 20 -9.22 -11.07 42.75
CA ALA A 20 -8.33 -10.34 41.89
C ALA A 20 -8.49 -10.93 40.48
N GLY A 21 -9.31 -10.30 39.67
CA GLY A 21 -9.38 -10.54 38.24
C GLY A 21 -8.04 -10.15 37.67
N CYS A 22 -7.09 -11.09 37.65
CA CYS A 22 -5.96 -11.02 36.72
C CYS A 22 -6.60 -11.01 35.32
N GLY A 23 -6.75 -9.82 34.76
CA GLY A 23 -6.94 -9.68 33.33
C GLY A 23 -5.77 -10.36 32.67
N GLU A 24 -6.03 -11.43 31.96
CA GLU A 24 -5.05 -12.14 31.15
C GLU A 24 -4.48 -11.12 30.15
N GLN A 25 -3.32 -10.54 30.48
CA GLN A 25 -2.54 -9.75 29.54
C GLN A 25 -2.21 -10.71 28.40
N LYS A 26 -2.80 -10.49 27.24
CA LYS A 26 -2.39 -11.20 26.02
C LYS A 26 -0.96 -10.83 25.72
N SER A 27 -0.03 -11.68 26.19
CA SER A 27 1.37 -11.58 25.78
C SER A 27 1.47 -11.76 24.29
N THR A 28 2.27 -10.95 23.62
CA THR A 28 2.58 -11.12 22.19
C THR A 28 3.16 -12.53 22.02
N PRO A 29 2.65 -13.35 21.09
CA PRO A 29 3.20 -14.67 20.85
C PRO A 29 4.66 -14.52 20.36
N ALA A 30 5.62 -15.05 21.14
CA ALA A 30 7.03 -15.07 20.76
C ALA A 30 7.28 -16.17 19.72
N LEU A 31 8.08 -15.85 18.72
CA LEU A 31 8.55 -16.81 17.72
C LEU A 31 9.52 -17.79 18.36
N GLY A 32 9.27 -18.81 18.99
CA GLY A 32 10.16 -19.79 19.67
C GLY A 32 11.68 -19.52 19.56
N GLY A 33 12.50 -20.03 20.49
CA GLY A 33 13.95 -19.83 20.46
C GLY A 33 14.53 -19.30 21.77
N ALA A 34 15.83 -18.93 21.77
CA ALA A 34 16.50 -18.41 22.95
C ALA A 34 15.95 -17.03 23.33
N VAL A 35 15.57 -16.88 24.60
CA VAL A 35 15.09 -15.62 25.17
C VAL A 35 16.25 -14.68 25.42
N LEU A 36 16.22 -13.49 24.85
CA LEU A 36 17.22 -12.44 25.03
C LEU A 36 16.91 -11.56 26.25
N VAL A 37 15.62 -11.22 26.44
CA VAL A 37 15.16 -10.39 27.55
C VAL A 37 13.67 -10.71 27.85
N SER A 38 13.27 -10.50 29.10
CA SER A 38 11.89 -10.65 29.54
C SER A 38 11.47 -9.49 30.44
N VAL A 39 10.25 -8.97 30.24
CA VAL A 39 9.66 -7.87 31.01
C VAL A 39 8.25 -8.26 31.42
N ASN A 40 8.01 -8.51 32.71
CA ASN A 40 6.68 -8.86 33.27
C ASN A 40 5.97 -10.03 32.53
N GLY A 41 6.73 -10.97 31.97
CA GLY A 41 6.21 -12.11 31.20
C GLY A 41 6.27 -11.96 29.69
N ASP A 42 6.35 -10.76 29.14
CA ASP A 42 6.66 -10.53 27.73
C ASP A 42 8.10 -10.87 27.44
N LYS A 43 8.35 -11.56 26.35
CA LYS A 43 9.67 -12.08 25.99
C LYS A 43 10.07 -11.61 24.60
N LEU A 44 11.34 -11.24 24.45
CA LEU A 44 11.98 -11.07 23.16
C LEU A 44 12.92 -12.24 22.92
N THR A 45 12.70 -12.97 21.85
CA THR A 45 13.58 -14.07 21.44
C THR A 45 14.52 -13.66 20.32
N VAL A 46 15.51 -14.49 19.99
CA VAL A 46 16.40 -14.23 18.86
C VAL A 46 15.62 -14.10 17.56
N PRO A 47 14.70 -15.03 17.18
CA PRO A 47 13.92 -14.87 15.97
C PRO A 47 12.99 -13.62 15.96
N ASP A 48 12.46 -13.21 17.12
CA ASP A 48 11.68 -11.97 17.20
C ASP A 48 12.58 -10.76 16.87
N LEU A 49 13.77 -10.71 17.42
CA LEU A 49 14.72 -9.63 17.17
C LEU A 49 15.16 -9.58 15.69
N ASP A 50 15.43 -10.74 15.09
CA ASP A 50 15.79 -10.84 13.68
C ASP A 50 14.64 -10.34 12.77
N SER A 51 13.40 -10.69 13.10
CA SER A 51 12.21 -10.26 12.33
C SER A 51 11.90 -8.77 12.45
N LEU A 52 12.30 -8.14 13.57
CA LEU A 52 12.11 -6.71 13.82
C LEU A 52 13.24 -5.85 13.26
N SER A 53 14.35 -6.46 12.86
CA SER A 53 15.52 -5.76 12.34
C SER A 53 15.34 -5.43 10.86
N PRO A 54 15.64 -4.20 10.43
CA PRO A 54 15.61 -3.86 9.01
C PRO A 54 16.57 -4.74 8.20
N GLU A 55 16.22 -5.03 6.95
CA GLU A 55 17.08 -5.78 6.04
C GLU A 55 18.46 -5.10 5.91
N GLY A 56 19.51 -5.89 6.06
CA GLY A 56 20.88 -5.39 6.04
C GLY A 56 21.36 -4.73 7.34
N PHE A 57 20.54 -4.70 8.41
CA PHE A 57 20.98 -4.20 9.70
C PHE A 57 21.76 -5.31 10.47
N GLU A 58 23.03 -5.05 10.77
CA GLU A 58 23.89 -6.00 11.49
C GLU A 58 23.75 -5.82 13.01
N ILE A 59 23.31 -6.88 13.70
CA ILE A 59 23.29 -6.94 15.16
C ILE A 59 24.66 -7.38 15.63
N THR A 60 25.35 -6.52 16.37
CA THR A 60 26.68 -6.75 16.93
C THR A 60 26.65 -6.84 18.46
N ARG A 61 27.74 -7.33 19.05
CA ARG A 61 27.87 -7.34 20.52
C ARG A 61 27.84 -5.94 21.15
N ASP A 62 28.26 -4.93 20.40
CA ASP A 62 28.34 -3.55 20.90
C ASP A 62 26.97 -2.82 20.83
N ASN A 63 26.13 -3.15 19.86
CA ASN A 63 24.82 -2.50 19.69
C ASN A 63 23.65 -3.27 20.35
N LEU A 64 23.77 -4.60 20.51
CA LEU A 64 22.73 -5.45 21.10
C LEU A 64 22.24 -4.94 22.47
N PRO A 65 23.09 -4.56 23.46
CA PRO A 65 22.60 -4.06 24.74
C PRO A 65 21.66 -2.85 24.60
N LYS A 66 21.98 -1.92 23.70
CA LYS A 66 21.16 -0.72 23.44
C LYS A 66 19.81 -1.07 22.79
N ILE A 67 19.79 -2.07 21.91
CA ILE A 67 18.57 -2.56 21.26
C ILE A 67 17.67 -3.20 22.32
N LEU A 68 18.22 -4.04 23.19
CA LEU A 68 17.47 -4.68 24.27
C LEU A 68 16.93 -3.66 25.28
N ASP A 69 17.69 -2.66 25.66
CA ASP A 69 17.26 -1.58 26.57
C ASP A 69 16.10 -0.77 25.95
N LYS A 70 16.19 -0.45 24.65
CA LYS A 70 15.10 0.19 23.91
C LYS A 70 13.85 -0.68 23.89
N TRP A 71 13.98 -1.97 23.67
CA TRP A 71 12.85 -2.90 23.68
C TRP A 71 12.20 -2.96 25.07
N VAL A 72 13.01 -3.06 26.15
CA VAL A 72 12.53 -3.02 27.55
C VAL A 72 11.72 -1.75 27.78
N SER A 73 12.28 -0.59 27.43
CA SER A 73 11.60 0.70 27.62
C SER A 73 10.27 0.77 26.87
N ASN A 74 10.24 0.33 25.62
CA ASN A 74 9.01 0.30 24.81
C ASN A 74 7.97 -0.66 25.40
N THR A 75 8.39 -1.85 25.85
CA THR A 75 7.50 -2.84 26.47
C THR A 75 6.88 -2.30 27.75
N LEU A 76 7.66 -1.64 28.61
CA LEU A 76 7.13 -1.01 29.82
C LEU A 76 6.11 0.09 29.51
N MET A 77 6.39 0.94 28.51
CA MET A 77 5.46 1.97 28.07
C MET A 77 4.18 1.39 27.46
N TYR A 78 4.29 0.31 26.70
CA TYR A 78 3.13 -0.41 26.17
C TYR A 78 2.27 -0.98 27.31
N GLN A 79 2.87 -1.65 28.28
CA GLN A 79 2.16 -2.21 29.43
C GLN A 79 1.46 -1.11 30.24
N GLU A 80 2.12 0.04 30.43
CA GLU A 80 1.49 1.18 31.11
C GLU A 80 0.34 1.79 30.30
N ALA A 81 0.44 1.85 28.97
CA ALA A 81 -0.66 2.30 28.12
C ALA A 81 -1.89 1.36 28.25
N VAL A 82 -1.67 0.05 28.23
CA VAL A 82 -2.74 -0.95 28.45
C VAL A 82 -3.30 -0.83 29.86
N HIS A 83 -2.47 -0.65 30.87
CA HIS A 83 -2.91 -0.45 32.26
C HIS A 83 -3.79 0.80 32.41
N ARG A 84 -3.47 1.87 31.71
CA ARG A 84 -4.29 3.10 31.65
C ARG A 84 -5.53 2.98 30.78
N GLY A 85 -5.70 1.89 30.06
CA GLY A 85 -6.86 1.65 29.20
C GLY A 85 -6.82 2.41 27.87
N VAL A 86 -5.67 2.93 27.46
CA VAL A 86 -5.48 3.63 26.17
C VAL A 86 -5.89 2.72 25.00
N ASP A 87 -5.58 1.43 25.10
CA ASP A 87 -5.98 0.41 24.13
C ASP A 87 -7.49 0.26 23.97
N LYS A 88 -8.28 0.68 24.96
CA LYS A 88 -9.77 0.58 24.98
C LYS A 88 -10.47 1.84 24.49
N GLU A 89 -9.74 2.91 24.27
CA GLU A 89 -10.31 4.14 23.77
C GLU A 89 -10.89 3.95 22.37
N PRO A 90 -12.14 4.41 22.08
CA PRO A 90 -12.80 4.16 20.79
C PRO A 90 -12.00 4.62 19.59
N GLN A 91 -11.30 5.75 19.70
CA GLN A 91 -10.46 6.29 18.62
C GLN A 91 -9.23 5.41 18.37
N VAL A 92 -8.60 4.91 19.44
CA VAL A 92 -7.45 4.01 19.38
C VAL A 92 -7.88 2.68 18.76
N GLN A 93 -8.98 2.11 19.22
CA GLN A 93 -9.54 0.87 18.65
C GLN A 93 -9.88 1.01 17.15
N ALA A 94 -10.50 2.13 16.75
CA ALA A 94 -10.78 2.39 15.35
C ALA A 94 -9.49 2.48 14.50
N HIS A 95 -8.45 3.11 15.07
CA HIS A 95 -7.16 3.23 14.40
C HIS A 95 -6.45 1.87 14.28
N LEU A 96 -6.40 1.10 15.37
CA LEU A 96 -5.81 -0.25 15.37
C LEU A 96 -6.49 -1.17 14.35
N LYS A 97 -7.83 -1.15 14.31
CA LYS A 97 -8.60 -1.93 13.32
C LYS A 97 -8.28 -1.55 11.87
N ARG A 98 -8.05 -0.26 11.60
CA ARG A 98 -7.63 0.20 10.29
C ARG A 98 -6.22 -0.28 9.95
N LEU A 99 -5.27 -0.19 10.89
CA LEU A 99 -3.91 -0.70 10.70
C LEU A 99 -3.90 -2.21 10.44
N GLU A 100 -4.70 -2.98 11.18
CA GLU A 100 -4.87 -4.42 10.95
C GLU A 100 -5.40 -4.72 9.55
N HIS A 101 -6.46 -4.00 9.14
CA HIS A 101 -7.05 -4.13 7.81
C HIS A 101 -6.01 -3.85 6.72
N ASP A 102 -5.31 -2.72 6.82
CA ASP A 102 -4.36 -2.29 5.81
C ASP A 102 -3.16 -3.26 5.74
N TYR A 103 -2.69 -3.74 6.89
CA TYR A 103 -1.63 -4.74 6.97
C TYR A 103 -2.03 -6.06 6.28
N LEU A 104 -3.21 -6.59 6.59
CA LEU A 104 -3.70 -7.85 6.00
C LEU A 104 -3.92 -7.73 4.48
N VAL A 105 -4.40 -6.58 4.00
CA VAL A 105 -4.53 -6.33 2.55
C VAL A 105 -3.16 -6.33 1.88
N ASN A 106 -2.19 -5.61 2.43
CA ASN A 106 -0.84 -5.56 1.88
C ASN A 106 -0.16 -6.93 1.90
N GLU A 107 -0.27 -7.67 3.00
CA GLU A 107 0.28 -9.02 3.13
C GLU A 107 -0.33 -9.98 2.11
N LEU A 108 -1.64 -9.88 1.85
CA LEU A 108 -2.29 -10.68 0.81
C LEU A 108 -1.78 -10.31 -0.59
N LEU A 109 -1.64 -9.02 -0.89
CA LEU A 109 -1.11 -8.56 -2.17
C LEU A 109 0.32 -9.07 -2.39
N ASP A 110 1.18 -8.99 -1.37
CA ASP A 110 2.54 -9.51 -1.43
C ASP A 110 2.57 -11.02 -1.71
N ARG A 111 1.73 -11.79 -1.01
CA ARG A 111 1.64 -13.26 -1.25
C ARG A 111 1.13 -13.60 -2.64
N LEU A 112 0.20 -12.83 -3.18
CA LEU A 112 -0.33 -13.05 -4.53
C LEU A 112 0.70 -12.71 -5.62
N THR A 113 1.63 -11.79 -5.35
CA THR A 113 2.54 -11.24 -6.37
C THR A 113 3.99 -11.67 -6.21
N SER A 114 4.45 -12.05 -5.01
CA SER A 114 5.86 -12.42 -4.73
C SER A 114 6.42 -13.59 -5.56
N SER A 115 5.55 -14.50 -6.03
CA SER A 115 5.96 -15.63 -6.85
C SER A 115 6.01 -15.34 -8.36
N ILE A 116 5.63 -14.12 -8.76
CA ILE A 116 5.59 -13.72 -10.17
C ILE A 116 7.01 -13.58 -10.70
N LYS A 117 7.31 -14.33 -11.75
CA LYS A 117 8.60 -14.29 -12.45
C LYS A 117 8.37 -14.13 -13.93
N VAL A 118 9.16 -13.28 -14.56
CA VAL A 118 9.19 -13.11 -16.02
C VAL A 118 10.32 -13.94 -16.59
N GLY A 119 10.00 -14.80 -17.56
CA GLY A 119 11.01 -15.64 -18.21
C GLY A 119 11.87 -14.85 -19.20
N PRO A 120 13.15 -15.29 -19.44
CA PRO A 120 14.06 -14.60 -20.35
C PRO A 120 13.49 -14.42 -21.77
N ASP A 121 12.77 -15.40 -22.29
CA ASP A 121 12.16 -15.34 -23.61
C ASP A 121 11.11 -14.25 -23.72
N GLN A 122 10.36 -14.00 -22.65
CA GLN A 122 9.33 -12.98 -22.60
C GLN A 122 9.96 -11.57 -22.52
N LEU A 123 11.05 -11.43 -21.79
CA LEU A 123 11.83 -10.17 -21.76
C LEU A 123 12.37 -9.84 -23.16
N MET A 124 12.94 -10.84 -23.83
CA MET A 124 13.48 -10.66 -25.19
C MET A 124 12.37 -10.39 -26.21
N GLN A 125 11.24 -11.07 -26.11
CA GLN A 125 10.08 -10.84 -26.98
C GLN A 125 9.56 -9.39 -26.82
N TYR A 126 9.40 -8.93 -25.58
CA TYR A 126 8.97 -7.56 -25.30
C TYR A 126 9.97 -6.54 -25.86
N PHE A 127 11.28 -6.75 -25.63
CA PHE A 127 12.31 -5.91 -26.18
C PHE A 127 12.21 -5.79 -27.70
N ASN A 128 12.10 -6.91 -28.41
CA ASN A 128 12.03 -6.91 -29.87
C ASN A 128 10.79 -6.17 -30.41
N GLN A 129 9.69 -6.19 -29.67
CA GLN A 129 8.44 -5.49 -30.05
C GLN A 129 8.47 -4.00 -29.75
N HIS A 130 9.23 -3.58 -28.72
CA HIS A 130 9.20 -2.22 -28.17
C HIS A 130 10.56 -1.51 -28.18
N LYS A 131 11.59 -2.08 -28.83
CA LYS A 131 12.97 -1.58 -28.71
C LYS A 131 13.11 -0.12 -29.11
N ASP A 132 12.33 0.34 -30.08
CA ASP A 132 12.37 1.74 -30.52
C ASP A 132 11.95 2.72 -29.41
N GLU A 133 11.05 2.30 -28.53
CA GLU A 133 10.55 3.14 -27.44
C GLU A 133 11.64 3.52 -26.43
N PHE A 134 12.61 2.61 -26.22
CA PHE A 134 13.74 2.83 -25.30
C PHE A 134 14.82 3.77 -25.86
N SER A 135 14.73 4.15 -27.13
CA SER A 135 15.68 5.03 -27.80
C SER A 135 15.21 6.49 -27.86
N TYR A 136 14.04 6.78 -27.31
CA TYR A 136 13.44 8.10 -27.34
C TYR A 136 13.31 8.74 -25.96
N GLU A 137 13.49 10.06 -25.94
CA GLU A 137 12.94 10.91 -24.87
C GLU A 137 11.70 11.61 -25.37
N VAL A 138 10.77 11.82 -24.45
CA VAL A 138 9.47 12.42 -24.71
C VAL A 138 9.26 13.66 -23.85
N LYS A 139 8.46 14.57 -24.35
CA LYS A 139 7.94 15.73 -23.63
C LYS A 139 6.42 15.66 -23.69
N ILE A 140 5.76 15.73 -22.55
CA ILE A 140 4.31 15.61 -22.43
C ILE A 140 3.69 16.80 -21.70
N THR A 141 2.39 16.93 -21.84
CA THR A 141 1.50 17.57 -20.86
C THR A 141 0.41 16.59 -20.53
N ARG A 142 -0.10 16.61 -19.29
CA ARG A 142 -1.11 15.65 -18.83
C ARG A 142 -2.18 16.30 -17.97
N ILE A 143 -3.30 15.62 -17.84
CA ILE A 143 -4.40 15.93 -16.95
C ILE A 143 -4.59 14.71 -16.06
N VAL A 144 -4.59 14.88 -14.74
CA VAL A 144 -4.83 13.81 -13.75
C VAL A 144 -6.16 14.10 -13.06
N ILE A 145 -7.08 13.13 -13.06
CA ILE A 145 -8.44 13.28 -12.52
C ILE A 145 -8.76 12.04 -11.67
N GLY A 146 -9.24 12.22 -10.45
CA GLY A 146 -9.54 11.11 -9.53
C GLY A 146 -10.76 10.28 -9.94
N ASP A 147 -11.69 10.81 -10.76
CA ASP A 147 -12.94 10.18 -11.13
C ASP A 147 -13.01 9.83 -12.62
N SER A 148 -13.45 8.60 -12.95
CA SER A 148 -13.48 8.09 -14.33
C SER A 148 -14.50 8.81 -15.21
N LEU A 149 -15.63 9.21 -14.67
CA LEU A 149 -16.70 9.90 -15.42
C LEU A 149 -16.25 11.32 -15.76
N MET A 150 -15.62 12.01 -14.78
CA MET A 150 -15.05 13.32 -15.00
C MET A 150 -13.89 13.27 -16.00
N ALA A 151 -13.04 12.22 -15.96
CA ALA A 151 -12.00 12.03 -16.97
C ALA A 151 -12.56 11.80 -18.37
N ALA A 152 -13.66 11.03 -18.49
CA ALA A 152 -14.34 10.85 -19.77
C ALA A 152 -14.96 12.16 -20.31
N GLN A 153 -15.49 13.02 -19.44
CA GLN A 153 -16.02 14.34 -19.82
C GLN A 153 -14.89 15.26 -20.30
N ALA A 154 -13.77 15.33 -19.57
CA ALA A 154 -12.60 16.11 -19.98
C ALA A 154 -12.04 15.63 -21.33
N LEU A 155 -11.99 14.31 -21.57
CA LEU A 155 -11.58 13.77 -22.87
C LEU A 155 -12.58 14.13 -23.99
N ALA A 156 -13.88 14.09 -23.71
CA ALA A 156 -14.90 14.49 -24.69
C ALA A 156 -14.76 15.97 -25.08
N GLU A 157 -14.49 16.85 -24.12
CA GLU A 157 -14.20 18.26 -24.36
C GLU A 157 -12.98 18.44 -25.27
N LEU A 158 -11.89 17.71 -25.01
CA LEU A 158 -10.70 17.73 -25.85
C LEU A 158 -10.95 17.19 -27.27
N LYS A 159 -11.68 16.08 -27.39
CA LYS A 159 -12.08 15.52 -28.71
C LYS A 159 -13.02 16.46 -29.48
N GLY A 160 -13.77 17.29 -28.76
CA GLY A 160 -14.60 18.37 -29.34
C GLY A 160 -13.84 19.62 -29.77
N GLY A 161 -12.49 19.62 -29.69
CA GLY A 161 -11.63 20.74 -30.07
C GLY A 161 -11.30 21.71 -28.94
N GLY A 162 -11.55 21.33 -27.68
CA GLY A 162 -11.15 22.11 -26.51
C GLY A 162 -9.65 22.31 -26.42
N ASP A 163 -9.21 23.49 -25.97
CA ASP A 163 -7.80 23.76 -25.73
C ASP A 163 -7.28 22.95 -24.54
N PHE A 164 -6.22 22.16 -24.75
CA PHE A 164 -5.68 21.24 -23.73
C PHE A 164 -5.30 21.97 -22.44
N THR A 165 -4.68 23.15 -22.56
CA THR A 165 -4.24 23.90 -21.36
C THR A 165 -5.43 24.44 -20.56
N LYS A 166 -6.52 24.86 -21.24
CA LYS A 166 -7.74 25.31 -20.54
C LYS A 166 -8.42 24.13 -19.84
N VAL A 167 -8.56 23.00 -20.53
CA VAL A 167 -9.14 21.79 -19.95
C VAL A 167 -8.27 21.29 -18.78
N ALA A 168 -6.95 21.29 -18.92
CA ALA A 168 -6.05 20.93 -17.83
C ALA A 168 -6.26 21.82 -16.59
N LYS A 169 -6.35 23.13 -16.78
CA LYS A 169 -6.58 24.09 -15.66
C LYS A 169 -7.95 23.91 -15.00
N ALA A 170 -8.96 23.44 -15.74
CA ALA A 170 -10.28 23.21 -15.20
C ALA A 170 -10.42 21.87 -14.44
N TRP A 171 -9.72 20.84 -14.87
CA TRP A 171 -9.99 19.46 -14.43
C TRP A 171 -8.82 18.80 -13.70
N SER A 172 -7.55 19.22 -13.94
CA SER A 172 -6.39 18.50 -13.43
C SER A 172 -6.17 18.67 -11.94
N GLN A 173 -5.87 17.56 -11.29
CA GLN A 173 -5.46 17.43 -9.89
C GLN A 173 -4.00 16.98 -9.78
N ASP A 174 -3.20 17.14 -10.86
CA ASP A 174 -1.80 16.73 -10.91
C ASP A 174 -0.97 17.50 -9.88
N LEU A 175 -0.23 16.77 -9.03
CA LEU A 175 0.65 17.33 -8.02
C LEU A 175 2.11 17.45 -8.50
N THR A 176 2.44 16.89 -9.67
CA THR A 176 3.81 16.82 -10.19
C THR A 176 4.06 17.76 -11.37
N LEU A 177 3.02 18.08 -12.14
CA LEU A 177 3.05 19.05 -13.21
C LEU A 177 1.96 20.10 -13.00
N GLU A 178 2.32 21.36 -13.12
CA GLU A 178 1.33 22.44 -13.12
C GLU A 178 0.35 22.25 -14.30
N ALA A 179 -0.92 22.47 -14.05
CA ALA A 179 -1.99 22.20 -15.01
C ALA A 179 -1.77 22.88 -16.36
N GLY A 180 -1.59 22.08 -17.40
CA GLY A 180 -1.31 22.52 -18.76
C GLY A 180 0.16 22.87 -19.05
N GLN A 181 1.06 22.70 -18.09
CA GLN A 181 2.50 22.87 -18.28
C GLN A 181 3.08 21.67 -19.03
N GLU A 182 4.13 21.91 -19.82
CA GLU A 182 4.90 20.87 -20.47
C GLU A 182 5.98 20.33 -19.53
N SER A 183 6.18 19.01 -19.52
CA SER A 183 7.29 18.40 -18.81
C SER A 183 8.65 18.78 -19.44
N ARG A 184 9.74 18.51 -18.70
CA ARG A 184 11.05 18.36 -19.36
C ARG A 184 11.06 17.06 -20.18
N TYR A 185 12.04 16.90 -21.08
CA TYR A 185 12.26 15.61 -21.73
C TYR A 185 12.63 14.54 -20.69
N PHE A 186 12.12 13.34 -20.88
CA PHE A 186 12.46 12.17 -20.08
C PHE A 186 12.44 10.91 -20.93
N ALA A 187 13.32 9.97 -20.60
CA ALA A 187 13.34 8.64 -21.19
C ALA A 187 12.26 7.75 -20.56
N ARG A 188 11.94 6.63 -21.18
CA ARG A 188 11.09 5.60 -20.58
C ARG A 188 11.77 5.09 -19.31
N ASN A 189 11.11 5.23 -18.19
CA ASN A 189 11.52 4.74 -16.88
C ASN A 189 10.30 4.61 -15.99
N VAL A 190 9.91 3.38 -15.64
CA VAL A 190 8.71 3.09 -14.83
C VAL A 190 8.74 3.80 -13.47
N GLY A 191 9.92 4.02 -12.89
CA GLY A 191 10.09 4.76 -11.65
C GLY A 191 9.98 6.28 -11.76
N ASP A 192 9.78 6.83 -12.96
CA ASP A 192 9.64 8.28 -13.14
C ASP A 192 8.27 8.76 -12.66
N PRO A 193 8.21 9.74 -11.71
CA PRO A 193 6.94 10.26 -11.19
C PRO A 193 6.00 10.81 -12.28
N ARG A 194 6.56 11.27 -13.41
CA ARG A 194 5.77 11.78 -14.56
C ARG A 194 5.00 10.68 -15.28
N MET A 195 5.39 9.43 -15.08
CA MET A 195 4.66 8.25 -15.55
C MET A 195 3.78 7.63 -14.46
N GLY A 196 3.67 8.29 -13.29
CA GLY A 196 2.85 7.82 -12.18
C GLY A 196 3.29 6.47 -11.60
N GLY A 197 4.53 6.03 -11.85
CA GLY A 197 5.02 4.71 -11.44
C GLY A 197 4.28 3.55 -12.12
N ASP A 198 3.51 3.81 -13.18
CA ASP A 198 2.62 2.84 -13.83
C ASP A 198 3.09 2.53 -15.26
N PRO A 199 3.44 1.27 -15.57
CA PRO A 199 3.83 0.85 -16.91
C PRO A 199 2.77 1.14 -17.97
N THR A 200 1.48 1.11 -17.62
CA THR A 200 0.36 1.40 -18.53
C THR A 200 0.40 2.84 -19.01
N VAL A 201 0.74 3.76 -18.11
CA VAL A 201 0.93 5.18 -18.44
C VAL A 201 2.14 5.36 -19.36
N ALA A 202 3.27 4.68 -19.05
CA ALA A 202 4.45 4.71 -19.89
C ALA A 202 4.14 4.21 -21.32
N GLU A 203 3.42 3.10 -21.45
CA GLU A 203 3.02 2.57 -22.74
C GLU A 203 2.13 3.53 -23.52
N ALA A 204 1.12 4.11 -22.85
CA ALA A 204 0.27 5.09 -23.48
C ALA A 204 1.08 6.30 -24.00
N ILE A 205 2.03 6.80 -23.21
CA ILE A 205 2.91 7.92 -23.62
C ILE A 205 3.72 7.57 -24.86
N PHE A 206 4.42 6.43 -24.84
CA PHE A 206 5.38 6.08 -25.91
C PHE A 206 4.71 5.56 -27.18
N ALA A 207 3.44 5.14 -27.11
CA ALA A 207 2.62 4.81 -28.30
C ALA A 207 2.10 6.04 -29.05
N LEU A 208 2.08 7.22 -28.41
CA LEU A 208 1.60 8.46 -29.06
C LEU A 208 2.58 9.00 -30.10
N SER A 209 2.02 9.71 -31.07
CA SER A 209 2.76 10.59 -31.99
C SER A 209 2.74 12.04 -31.46
N PRO A 210 3.73 12.87 -31.78
CA PRO A 210 3.74 14.28 -31.40
C PRO A 210 2.43 15.00 -31.79
N GLY A 211 1.84 15.70 -30.82
CA GLY A 211 0.54 16.36 -30.93
C GLY A 211 -0.67 15.49 -30.59
N GLN A 212 -0.53 14.18 -30.56
CA GLN A 212 -1.62 13.25 -30.26
C GLN A 212 -1.98 13.27 -28.77
N ILE A 213 -3.29 13.06 -28.48
CA ILE A 213 -3.86 12.93 -27.15
C ILE A 213 -4.23 11.44 -26.92
N SER A 214 -3.94 10.90 -25.74
CA SER A 214 -4.34 9.54 -25.37
C SER A 214 -5.85 9.44 -25.14
N ASP A 215 -6.36 8.23 -25.09
CA ASP A 215 -7.60 7.94 -24.35
C ASP A 215 -7.39 8.11 -22.85
N VAL A 216 -8.44 7.93 -22.05
CA VAL A 216 -8.34 7.92 -20.60
C VAL A 216 -7.51 6.70 -20.18
N VAL A 217 -6.37 6.94 -19.50
CA VAL A 217 -5.46 5.92 -19.02
C VAL A 217 -5.63 5.78 -17.50
N PRO A 218 -6.07 4.64 -16.99
CA PRO A 218 -6.11 4.41 -15.55
C PRO A 218 -4.70 4.32 -14.98
N SER A 219 -4.48 4.86 -13.77
CA SER A 219 -3.21 4.84 -13.07
C SER A 219 -3.42 4.84 -11.55
N GLN A 220 -2.33 4.69 -10.79
CA GLN A 220 -2.36 4.80 -9.33
C GLN A 220 -2.75 6.21 -8.84
N GLU A 221 -2.49 7.24 -9.63
CA GLU A 221 -2.85 8.63 -9.33
C GLU A 221 -4.31 8.96 -9.73
N GLY A 222 -5.06 8.00 -10.28
CA GLY A 222 -6.39 8.17 -10.87
C GLY A 222 -6.37 7.96 -12.37
N TYR A 223 -7.07 8.78 -13.11
CA TYR A 223 -7.22 8.69 -14.56
C TYR A 223 -6.43 9.79 -15.23
N GLN A 224 -5.63 9.44 -16.23
CA GLN A 224 -4.77 10.39 -16.93
C GLN A 224 -5.20 10.55 -18.38
N ILE A 225 -5.14 11.79 -18.89
CA ILE A 225 -5.25 12.13 -20.30
C ILE A 225 -3.94 12.83 -20.65
N ILE A 226 -3.21 12.29 -21.63
CA ILE A 226 -1.84 12.68 -21.93
C ILE A 226 -1.77 13.22 -23.36
N ARG A 227 -1.12 14.36 -23.55
CA ARG A 227 -0.74 14.84 -24.87
C ARG A 227 0.76 14.73 -25.04
N LEU A 228 1.22 14.02 -26.06
CA LEU A 228 2.62 14.01 -26.45
C LEU A 228 2.95 15.32 -27.15
N VAL A 229 3.82 16.12 -26.53
CA VAL A 229 4.26 17.41 -27.10
C VAL A 229 5.34 17.20 -28.12
N ASP A 230 6.35 16.40 -27.79
CA ASP A 230 7.49 16.11 -28.65
C ASP A 230 8.11 14.74 -28.31
N LYS A 231 8.77 14.14 -29.31
CA LYS A 231 9.47 12.85 -29.20
C LYS A 231 10.76 12.93 -30.01
N LYS A 232 11.90 12.86 -29.32
CA LYS A 232 13.22 12.94 -29.97
C LYS A 232 14.04 11.69 -29.72
N LYS A 233 14.75 11.22 -30.76
CA LYS A 233 15.70 10.13 -30.63
C LYS A 233 16.99 10.66 -29.98
N VAL A 234 17.43 10.05 -28.89
CA VAL A 234 18.58 10.50 -28.09
C VAL A 234 19.75 9.53 -28.09
N LYS A 235 19.53 8.28 -28.46
CA LYS A 235 20.57 7.25 -28.57
C LYS A 235 20.48 6.56 -29.91
N ALA A 236 21.60 5.94 -30.32
CA ALA A 236 21.53 4.77 -31.17
C ALA A 236 20.60 3.74 -30.52
N ASP A 237 20.10 2.77 -31.27
CA ASP A 237 19.14 1.78 -30.77
C ASP A 237 19.59 1.20 -29.43
N ALA A 238 18.67 1.21 -28.42
CA ALA A 238 18.93 0.62 -27.12
C ALA A 238 19.22 -0.88 -27.26
N THR A 239 20.14 -1.38 -26.46
CA THR A 239 20.45 -2.81 -26.41
C THR A 239 19.67 -3.50 -25.30
N PHE A 240 19.36 -4.79 -25.48
CA PHE A 240 18.61 -5.56 -24.47
C PHE A 240 19.23 -5.51 -23.06
N PRO A 241 20.56 -5.68 -22.88
CA PRO A 241 21.15 -5.60 -21.55
C PRO A 241 20.94 -4.25 -20.84
N GLU A 242 20.87 -3.15 -21.59
CA GLU A 242 20.67 -1.80 -21.01
C GLU A 242 19.27 -1.57 -20.48
N VAL A 243 18.28 -2.28 -21.00
CA VAL A 243 16.84 -2.06 -20.67
C VAL A 243 16.17 -3.28 -20.04
N ARG A 244 16.94 -4.35 -19.79
CA ARG A 244 16.45 -5.63 -19.30
C ARG A 244 15.67 -5.47 -17.99
N ASP A 245 16.22 -4.75 -17.04
CA ASP A 245 15.63 -4.59 -15.70
C ASP A 245 14.36 -3.71 -15.75
N GLU A 246 14.34 -2.73 -16.64
CA GLU A 246 13.15 -1.93 -16.95
C GLU A 246 12.03 -2.82 -17.52
N ILE A 247 12.35 -3.67 -18.49
CA ILE A 247 11.38 -4.60 -19.10
C ILE A 247 10.86 -5.60 -18.07
N ASP A 248 11.73 -6.10 -17.19
CA ASP A 248 11.32 -7.02 -16.12
C ASP A 248 10.34 -6.34 -15.16
N ALA A 249 10.62 -5.11 -14.76
CA ALA A 249 9.71 -4.31 -13.93
C ALA A 249 8.34 -4.11 -14.60
N ILE A 250 8.33 -3.76 -15.89
CA ILE A 250 7.08 -3.58 -16.67
C ILE A 250 6.25 -4.86 -16.69
N LEU A 251 6.86 -5.99 -17.07
CA LEU A 251 6.14 -7.25 -17.22
C LEU A 251 5.72 -7.86 -15.89
N SER A 252 6.54 -7.71 -14.86
CA SER A 252 6.21 -8.13 -13.49
C SER A 252 5.04 -7.34 -12.93
N TYR A 253 5.03 -6.01 -13.11
CA TYR A 253 3.91 -5.16 -12.69
C TYR A 253 2.60 -5.54 -13.39
N ARG A 254 2.61 -5.70 -14.72
CA ARG A 254 1.42 -6.12 -15.48
C ARG A 254 0.84 -7.44 -15.00
N ARG A 255 1.68 -8.41 -14.72
CA ARG A 255 1.25 -9.71 -14.19
C ARG A 255 0.66 -9.59 -12.80
N SER A 256 1.30 -8.78 -11.95
CA SER A 256 0.79 -8.49 -10.60
C SER A 256 -0.60 -7.88 -10.67
N GLN A 257 -0.80 -6.89 -11.51
CA GLN A 257 -2.11 -6.27 -11.71
C GLN A 257 -3.15 -7.29 -12.21
N ALA A 258 -2.82 -8.10 -13.22
CA ALA A 258 -3.73 -9.10 -13.74
C ALA A 258 -4.15 -10.15 -12.69
N VAL A 259 -3.23 -10.55 -11.80
CA VAL A 259 -3.53 -11.45 -10.67
C VAL A 259 -4.47 -10.77 -9.67
N VAL A 260 -4.17 -9.54 -9.28
CA VAL A 260 -4.99 -8.77 -8.34
C VAL A 260 -6.40 -8.53 -8.90
N ASP A 261 -6.50 -8.12 -10.16
CA ASP A 261 -7.79 -7.87 -10.84
C ASP A 261 -8.63 -9.14 -10.93
N SER A 262 -8.01 -10.29 -11.24
CA SER A 262 -8.68 -11.58 -11.26
C SER A 262 -9.25 -11.95 -9.90
N VAL A 263 -8.46 -11.77 -8.82
CA VAL A 263 -8.90 -12.03 -7.45
C VAL A 263 -10.04 -11.08 -7.04
N LEU A 264 -9.89 -9.79 -7.32
CA LEU A 264 -10.91 -8.78 -6.99
C LEU A 264 -12.23 -9.05 -7.74
N THR A 265 -12.17 -9.44 -9.02
CA THR A 265 -13.34 -9.81 -9.81
C THR A 265 -14.07 -10.99 -9.16
N ALA A 266 -13.35 -12.07 -8.85
CA ALA A 266 -13.94 -13.25 -8.21
C ALA A 266 -14.52 -12.96 -6.81
N LEU A 267 -13.91 -12.02 -6.06
CA LEU A 267 -14.42 -11.60 -4.75
C LEU A 267 -15.69 -10.76 -4.90
N ARG A 268 -15.74 -9.84 -5.88
CA ARG A 268 -16.91 -9.00 -6.14
C ARG A 268 -18.14 -9.80 -6.56
N GLU A 269 -17.96 -10.85 -7.37
CA GLU A 269 -19.04 -11.74 -7.79
C GLU A 269 -19.72 -12.47 -6.61
N LYS A 270 -18.97 -12.72 -5.53
CA LYS A 270 -19.47 -13.43 -4.33
C LYS A 270 -19.94 -12.49 -3.24
N ALA A 271 -19.60 -11.22 -3.32
CA ALA A 271 -19.89 -10.26 -2.25
C ALA A 271 -21.27 -9.61 -2.44
N LYS A 272 -21.97 -9.39 -1.33
CA LYS A 272 -23.12 -8.50 -1.30
C LYS A 272 -22.61 -7.07 -1.07
N ILE A 273 -22.63 -6.25 -2.13
CA ILE A 273 -22.13 -4.87 -2.11
C ILE A 273 -23.33 -3.92 -2.18
N GLU A 274 -23.46 -3.05 -1.17
CA GLU A 274 -24.44 -1.97 -1.14
C GLU A 274 -23.69 -0.63 -1.11
N LEU A 275 -23.90 0.21 -2.12
CA LEU A 275 -23.29 1.53 -2.19
C LEU A 275 -24.36 2.60 -1.89
N LYS A 276 -24.06 3.47 -0.93
CA LYS A 276 -24.95 4.60 -0.54
C LYS A 276 -24.14 5.90 -0.51
N PRO A 277 -23.66 6.40 -1.65
CA PRO A 277 -22.79 7.58 -1.71
C PRO A 277 -23.50 8.83 -1.17
N ASP A 278 -24.80 8.97 -1.38
CA ASP A 278 -25.60 10.13 -0.95
C ASP A 278 -25.65 10.30 0.57
N ALA A 279 -25.52 9.21 1.33
CA ALA A 279 -25.49 9.24 2.79
C ALA A 279 -24.32 10.07 3.35
N TYR A 280 -23.29 10.35 2.55
CA TYR A 280 -22.18 11.23 2.95
C TYR A 280 -22.60 12.70 3.01
N PHE A 281 -23.54 13.12 2.13
CA PHE A 281 -23.98 14.50 2.00
C PHE A 281 -25.23 14.82 2.84
N GLU A 282 -25.83 13.82 3.48
CA GLU A 282 -26.99 13.96 4.37
C GLU A 282 -26.63 14.30 5.82
N LYS A 283 -25.38 14.75 6.11
CA LYS A 283 -24.90 15.08 7.46
C LYS A 283 -25.27 16.47 7.89
#